data_f952985f1aa036491f16f4af635642de
#
_entry.id   f952985f1aa036491f16f4af635642de
#
_cell.length_a   1.000
_cell.length_b   1.000
_cell.length_c   1.000
_cell.angle_alpha   90.00
_cell.angle_beta   90.00
_cell.angle_gamma   90.00
#
_symmetry.space_group_name_H-M   'P 1'
#
loop_
_entity.id
_entity.type
_entity.pdbx_description
1 polymer ?
#
loop_
_entity_poly.entity_id
_entity_poly.type
_entity_poly.pdbx_seq_one_letter_code
_entity_poly.pdbx_strand_id
1 'polypeptide(L)'
;MIDTYFFVKSDYKIQKISIAEIVYIESMGDYVRFFLDDKKVVTLLSLSNLISILPKEIFLQIHRSYIINLDKVNFIQNNIISIGKYQLPISKSRKKKLMEYINLRVL
;
A
#
# COMPACT_ATOMS: atom_id res chain seq x y z
N MET A 1 -7.91 14.79 0.10
CA MET A 1 -6.94 13.77 0.53
C MET A 1 -7.18 13.41 1.99
N ILE A 2 -7.10 12.11 2.30
CA ILE A 2 -7.28 11.60 3.66
C ILE A 2 -5.89 11.40 4.28
N ASP A 3 -5.67 11.91 5.49
CA ASP A 3 -4.32 11.95 6.07
C ASP A 3 -4.14 11.19 7.40
N THR A 4 -5.21 10.74 8.07
CA THR A 4 -5.08 10.01 9.32
C THR A 4 -5.87 8.70 9.35
N TYR A 5 -7.13 8.71 8.97
CA TYR A 5 -7.96 7.50 8.95
C TYR A 5 -9.11 7.66 7.97
N PHE A 6 -9.73 6.52 7.64
CA PHE A 6 -10.96 6.50 6.87
C PHE A 6 -11.78 5.29 7.28
N PHE A 7 -12.99 5.19 6.75
CA PHE A 7 -13.89 4.08 7.04
C PHE A 7 -14.18 3.31 5.77
N VAL A 8 -14.29 1.98 5.89
CA VAL A 8 -14.67 1.11 4.78
C VAL A 8 -15.79 0.18 5.22
N LYS A 9 -16.59 -0.26 4.26
CA LYS A 9 -17.61 -1.28 4.50
C LYS A 9 -16.96 -2.65 4.35
N SER A 10 -17.01 -3.44 5.41
CA SER A 10 -16.40 -4.74 5.44
C SER A 10 -17.09 -5.60 6.49
N ASP A 11 -17.38 -6.86 6.16
CA ASP A 11 -17.91 -7.81 7.11
C ASP A 11 -19.19 -7.31 7.82
N TYR A 12 -20.13 -6.77 7.01
CA TYR A 12 -21.43 -6.24 7.45
C TYR A 12 -21.35 -5.10 8.46
N LYS A 13 -20.23 -4.38 8.48
CA LYS A 13 -20.03 -3.22 9.38
C LYS A 13 -19.19 -2.16 8.69
N ILE A 14 -19.14 -1.01 9.29
CA ILE A 14 -18.25 0.07 8.87
C ILE A 14 -17.03 0.03 9.79
N GLN A 15 -15.87 -0.25 9.20
CA GLN A 15 -14.62 -0.38 9.94
C GLN A 15 -13.72 0.82 9.72
N LYS A 16 -13.09 1.27 10.78
CA LYS A 16 -12.10 2.34 10.74
C LYS A 16 -10.74 1.76 10.33
N ILE A 17 -10.10 2.40 9.37
CA ILE A 17 -8.75 2.07 8.93
C ILE A 17 -7.84 3.24 9.30
N SER A 18 -6.87 3.01 10.15
CA SER A 18 -5.83 3.99 10.46
C SER A 18 -4.74 3.90 9.40
N ILE A 19 -4.46 5.02 8.74
CA ILE A 19 -3.48 5.04 7.64
C ILE A 19 -2.10 4.60 8.12
N ALA A 20 -1.70 5.01 9.32
CA ALA A 20 -0.41 4.63 9.88
C ALA A 20 -0.26 3.12 10.11
N GLU A 21 -1.36 2.38 10.21
CA GLU A 21 -1.32 0.93 10.41
C GLU A 21 -1.30 0.13 9.11
N ILE A 22 -1.52 0.77 7.96
CA ILE A 22 -1.52 0.07 6.67
C ILE A 22 -0.08 -0.29 6.31
N VAL A 23 0.18 -1.59 6.14
CA VAL A 23 1.46 -2.09 5.64
C VAL A 23 1.46 -2.04 4.12
N TYR A 24 0.50 -2.71 3.50
CA TYR A 24 0.28 -2.61 2.06
C TYR A 24 -1.16 -3.00 1.72
N ILE A 25 -1.54 -2.78 0.47
CA ILE A 25 -2.88 -3.05 -0.03
C ILE A 25 -2.76 -3.90 -1.28
N GLU A 26 -3.54 -4.97 -1.35
CA GLU A 26 -3.55 -5.91 -2.46
C GLU A 26 -4.88 -5.85 -3.21
N SER A 27 -4.81 -5.84 -4.53
CA SER A 27 -5.99 -5.97 -5.38
C SER A 27 -6.39 -7.44 -5.49
N MET A 28 -7.68 -7.72 -5.33
CA MET A 28 -8.26 -9.06 -5.44
C MET A 28 -9.54 -9.01 -6.26
N GLY A 29 -9.41 -8.91 -7.59
CA GLY A 29 -10.58 -8.74 -8.46
C GLY A 29 -11.26 -7.40 -8.18
N ASP A 30 -12.53 -7.44 -7.80
CA ASP A 30 -13.31 -6.23 -7.48
C ASP A 30 -13.07 -5.72 -6.04
N TYR A 31 -12.27 -6.45 -5.27
CA TYR A 31 -12.00 -6.14 -3.87
C TYR A 31 -10.55 -5.75 -3.68
N VAL A 32 -10.29 -5.07 -2.55
CA VAL A 32 -8.94 -4.87 -2.06
C VAL A 32 -8.83 -5.46 -0.66
N ARG A 33 -7.62 -5.89 -0.31
CA ARG A 33 -7.29 -6.34 1.03
C ARG A 33 -6.27 -5.38 1.62
N PHE A 34 -6.65 -4.77 2.75
CA PHE A 34 -5.72 -3.96 3.54
C PHE A 34 -4.97 -4.88 4.49
N PHE A 35 -3.65 -4.87 4.39
CA PHE A 35 -2.79 -5.56 5.35
C PHE A 35 -2.39 -4.54 6.41
N LEU A 36 -2.98 -4.66 7.59
CA LEU A 36 -2.70 -3.78 8.71
C LEU A 36 -1.70 -4.43 9.64
N ASP A 37 -1.21 -3.70 10.64
CA ASP A 37 -0.19 -4.21 11.56
C ASP A 37 -0.63 -5.50 12.26
N ASP A 38 -1.90 -5.62 12.60
CA ASP A 38 -2.42 -6.73 13.41
C ASP A 38 -3.55 -7.52 12.77
N LYS A 39 -4.03 -7.11 11.59
CA LYS A 39 -5.18 -7.77 10.95
C LYS A 39 -5.25 -7.43 9.48
N LYS A 40 -6.21 -8.07 8.79
CA LYS A 40 -6.52 -7.80 7.38
C LYS A 40 -7.98 -7.36 7.27
N VAL A 41 -8.25 -6.47 6.33
CA VAL A 41 -9.61 -5.99 6.06
C VAL A 41 -9.84 -6.03 4.56
N VAL A 42 -10.94 -6.67 4.13
CA VAL A 42 -11.32 -6.77 2.72
C VAL A 42 -12.54 -5.89 2.47
N THR A 43 -12.50 -5.12 1.39
CA THR A 43 -13.62 -4.26 1.04
C THR A 43 -13.71 -4.09 -0.48
N LEU A 44 -14.89 -3.72 -0.97
CA LEU A 44 -15.16 -3.49 -2.39
C LEU A 44 -14.65 -2.11 -2.78
N LEU A 45 -13.42 -2.05 -3.28
CA LEU A 45 -12.75 -0.85 -3.75
C LEU A 45 -11.72 -1.23 -4.82
N SER A 46 -11.26 -0.24 -5.59
CA SER A 46 -10.18 -0.44 -6.55
C SER A 46 -8.90 0.24 -6.07
N LEU A 47 -7.74 -0.27 -6.51
CA LEU A 47 -6.45 0.37 -6.20
C LEU A 47 -6.36 1.77 -6.79
N SER A 48 -6.93 1.97 -8.00
CA SER A 48 -6.88 3.29 -8.65
C SER A 48 -7.62 4.35 -7.83
N ASN A 49 -8.77 3.99 -7.23
CA ASN A 49 -9.48 4.91 -6.35
C ASN A 49 -8.67 5.20 -5.09
N LEU A 50 -8.08 4.17 -4.50
CA LEU A 50 -7.30 4.32 -3.28
C LEU A 50 -6.07 5.18 -3.47
N ILE A 51 -5.30 4.96 -4.55
CA ILE A 51 -4.08 5.72 -4.77
C ILE A 51 -4.36 7.21 -4.96
N SER A 52 -5.56 7.56 -5.44
CA SER A 52 -5.94 8.96 -5.63
C SER A 52 -6.28 9.67 -4.32
N ILE A 53 -6.65 8.94 -3.26
CA ILE A 53 -7.06 9.54 -1.98
C ILE A 53 -6.05 9.35 -0.86
N LEU A 54 -5.14 8.38 -0.98
CA LEU A 54 -4.10 8.15 0.03
C LEU A 54 -2.99 9.20 -0.06
N PRO A 55 -2.32 9.50 1.06
CA PRO A 55 -1.20 10.45 1.05
C PRO A 55 -0.09 9.99 0.10
N LYS A 56 0.20 10.81 -0.90
CA LYS A 56 1.15 10.46 -1.97
C LYS A 56 2.59 10.43 -1.50
N GLU A 57 2.89 11.06 -0.38
CA GLU A 57 4.23 11.10 0.19
C GLU A 57 4.64 9.76 0.78
N ILE A 58 3.68 8.92 1.14
CA ILE A 58 3.97 7.65 1.82
C ILE A 58 3.40 6.43 1.10
N PHE A 59 2.42 6.58 0.22
CA PHE A 59 1.84 5.45 -0.51
C PHE A 59 2.23 5.48 -1.97
N LEU A 60 2.72 4.35 -2.45
CA LEU A 60 3.16 4.21 -3.82
C LEU A 60 2.73 2.86 -4.37
N GLN A 61 2.22 2.87 -5.59
CA GLN A 61 1.89 1.63 -6.29
C GLN A 61 3.15 1.07 -6.94
N ILE A 62 3.54 -0.16 -6.54
CA ILE A 62 4.77 -0.81 -7.01
C ILE A 62 4.51 -1.95 -7.98
N HIS A 63 3.25 -2.29 -8.16
CA HIS A 63 2.82 -3.41 -8.98
C HIS A 63 1.35 -3.17 -9.29
N ARG A 64 0.84 -3.76 -10.38
CA ARG A 64 -0.58 -3.59 -10.70
C ARG A 64 -1.50 -4.03 -9.58
N SER A 65 -1.01 -4.91 -8.70
CA SER A 65 -1.80 -5.48 -7.61
C SER A 65 -1.44 -4.95 -6.23
N TYR A 66 -0.42 -4.10 -6.10
CA TYR A 66 0.08 -3.68 -4.78
C TYR A 66 0.31 -2.20 -4.66
N ILE A 67 -0.20 -1.62 -3.56
CA ILE A 67 0.17 -0.28 -3.06
C ILE A 67 0.88 -0.50 -1.72
N ILE A 68 2.02 0.13 -1.54
CA ILE A 68 2.79 -0.01 -0.30
C ILE A 68 2.80 1.28 0.50
N ASN A 69 2.97 1.14 1.82
CA ASN A 69 3.28 2.23 2.72
C ASN A 69 4.80 2.30 2.85
N LEU A 70 5.39 3.37 2.33
CA LEU A 70 6.84 3.54 2.35
C LEU A 70 7.42 3.60 3.76
N ASP A 71 6.66 4.06 4.74
CA ASP A 71 7.09 4.08 6.14
C ASP A 71 7.30 2.69 6.73
N LYS A 72 6.74 1.65 6.11
CA LYS A 72 6.83 0.27 6.57
C LYS A 72 7.90 -0.53 5.84
N VAL A 73 8.56 0.04 4.84
CA VAL A 73 9.58 -0.65 4.06
C VAL A 73 10.84 -0.86 4.90
N ASN A 74 11.35 -2.09 4.90
CA ASN A 74 12.59 -2.45 5.58
C ASN A 74 13.79 -2.29 4.63
N PHE A 75 13.70 -2.89 3.44
CA PHE A 75 14.75 -2.79 2.44
C PHE A 75 14.21 -3.19 1.06
N ILE A 76 14.98 -2.85 0.03
CA ILE A 76 14.70 -3.20 -1.36
C ILE A 76 15.93 -3.95 -1.88
N GLN A 77 15.71 -5.13 -2.46
CA GLN A 77 16.80 -5.93 -3.01
C GLN A 77 16.27 -6.82 -4.13
N ASN A 78 16.99 -6.84 -5.26
CA ASN A 78 16.68 -7.76 -6.38
C ASN A 78 15.24 -7.68 -6.86
N ASN A 79 14.70 -6.46 -7.02
CA ASN A 79 13.31 -6.21 -7.46
C ASN A 79 12.26 -6.73 -6.47
N ILE A 80 12.64 -6.93 -5.23
CA ILE A 80 11.75 -7.32 -4.13
C ILE A 80 11.78 -6.23 -3.08
N ILE A 81 10.59 -5.90 -2.55
CA ILE A 81 10.47 -5.03 -1.39
C ILE A 81 10.18 -5.90 -0.17
N SER A 82 10.99 -5.73 0.87
CA SER A 82 10.71 -6.30 2.19
C SER A 82 9.94 -5.25 2.99
N ILE A 83 8.72 -5.59 3.37
CA ILE A 83 7.81 -4.65 4.04
C ILE A 83 7.07 -5.38 5.17
N GLY A 84 7.24 -4.89 6.42
CA GLY A 84 6.77 -5.62 7.57
C GLY A 84 7.36 -7.03 7.56
N LYS A 85 6.51 -8.04 7.65
CA LYS A 85 6.90 -9.45 7.54
C LYS A 85 6.73 -10.02 6.13
N TYR A 86 6.43 -9.18 5.15
CA TYR A 86 6.11 -9.60 3.79
C TYR A 86 7.22 -9.25 2.81
N GLN A 87 7.20 -9.94 1.67
CA GLN A 87 8.08 -9.61 0.54
C GLN A 87 7.20 -9.49 -0.71
N LEU A 88 7.32 -8.38 -1.41
CA LEU A 88 6.48 -8.08 -2.56
C LEU A 88 7.35 -7.82 -3.79
N PRO A 89 6.89 -8.29 -4.98
CA PRO A 89 7.61 -7.99 -6.21
C PRO A 89 7.36 -6.55 -6.67
N ILE A 90 8.37 -5.96 -7.28
CA ILE A 90 8.26 -4.66 -7.92
C ILE A 90 8.08 -4.92 -9.42
N SER A 91 7.01 -4.40 -10.04
CA SER A 91 6.84 -4.55 -11.46
C SER A 91 7.89 -3.74 -12.22
N LYS A 92 8.30 -4.26 -13.37
CA LYS A 92 9.31 -3.61 -14.21
C LYS A 92 8.88 -2.21 -14.61
N SER A 93 7.60 -2.02 -14.94
CA SER A 93 7.08 -0.74 -15.40
C SER A 93 7.02 0.32 -14.30
N ARG A 94 7.03 -0.07 -13.02
CA ARG A 94 6.90 0.86 -11.89
C ARG A 94 8.20 1.07 -11.12
N LYS A 95 9.23 0.31 -11.46
CA LYS A 95 10.52 0.36 -10.75
C LYS A 95 11.18 1.72 -10.86
N LYS A 96 11.13 2.35 -12.04
CA LYS A 96 11.75 3.65 -12.25
C LYS A 96 11.20 4.71 -11.31
N LYS A 97 9.87 4.80 -11.22
CA LYS A 97 9.21 5.78 -10.36
C LYS A 97 9.51 5.53 -8.88
N LEU A 98 9.49 4.26 -8.47
CA LEU A 98 9.86 3.89 -7.10
C LEU A 98 11.29 4.32 -6.79
N MET A 99 12.23 4.01 -7.67
CA MET A 99 13.64 4.33 -7.43
C MET A 99 13.91 5.82 -7.47
N GLU A 100 13.21 6.59 -8.31
CA GLU A 100 13.30 8.05 -8.28
C GLU A 100 12.91 8.60 -6.91
N TYR A 101 11.84 8.07 -6.34
CA TYR A 101 11.38 8.47 -5.02
C TYR A 101 12.40 8.09 -3.93
N ILE A 102 12.88 6.86 -3.99
CA ILE A 102 13.84 6.35 -3.00
C ILE A 102 15.17 7.11 -3.07
N ASN A 103 15.66 7.39 -4.28
CA ASN A 103 16.96 8.03 -4.48
C ASN A 103 17.03 9.45 -3.92
N LEU A 104 15.89 10.12 -3.77
CA LEU A 104 15.83 11.42 -3.11
C LEU A 104 16.19 11.32 -1.62
N ARG A 105 16.16 10.13 -1.05
CA ARG A 105 16.36 9.88 0.38
C ARG A 105 17.53 8.95 0.68
N VAL A 106 18.27 8.52 -0.34
CA VAL A 106 19.47 7.70 -0.14
C VAL A 106 20.60 8.60 0.31
N LEU A 107 21.23 8.23 1.38
CA LEU A 107 22.33 9.00 1.98
C LEU A 107 23.70 8.52 1.49
#